data_3ad34314e48a31888f8992a5785f2818
#
_entry.id   3ad34314e48a31888f8992a5785f2818
#
_cell.length_a   1.000
_cell.length_b   1.000
_cell.length_c   1.000
_cell.angle_alpha   90.00
_cell.angle_beta   90.00
_cell.angle_gamma   90.00
#
_symmetry.space_group_name_H-M   'P 1'
#
loop_
_entity.id
_entity.type
_entity.pdbx_description
1 polymer ?
#
loop_
_entity_poly.entity_id
_entity_poly.type
_entity_poly.pdbx_seq_one_letter_code
_entity_poly.pdbx_strand_id
1 'polypeptide(L)'
;MTEVPGPAALAVWGSPVAHSRSPELHAAAYGVLDLPWSYTRREVDAEGFDAALAGLGPEWRGLSLTMPLKERAFAAASRRDRRAELTGAVNTLRLSPDAGPHGVNTDVGGLVGALRELGVSAPDVARLIGAGATASSAIVALGELGTRRVDVCARRLVSIAPLVDLGDRIGVDVHPYPLGTPPHAAADVTISTLPGGTVLAPELVASVADAGGSLLDVAYSPWPSALAEAWSTGGARVMSGLPMLLHQALLQVRFFVSGDVEASLPDEHAVFAAMRSALMGD
;
A
#
# COMPACT_ATOMS: atom_id res chain seq x y z
N MET A 1 -5.43 -29.65 -16.77
CA MET A 1 -4.57 -29.80 -15.57
C MET A 1 -3.55 -28.69 -15.66
N THR A 2 -3.70 -27.62 -14.88
CA THR A 2 -2.68 -26.59 -14.76
C THR A 2 -1.51 -27.21 -13.99
N GLU A 3 -0.35 -27.22 -14.62
CA GLU A 3 0.90 -27.70 -14.02
C GLU A 3 1.16 -26.96 -12.71
N VAL A 4 1.35 -27.68 -11.60
CA VAL A 4 1.69 -27.06 -10.33
C VAL A 4 3.05 -26.38 -10.50
N PRO A 5 3.18 -25.07 -10.24
CA PRO A 5 4.45 -24.37 -10.39
C PRO A 5 5.54 -25.03 -9.51
N GLY A 6 6.73 -25.22 -10.07
CA GLY A 6 7.87 -25.73 -9.32
C GLY A 6 8.29 -24.81 -8.15
N PRO A 7 9.27 -25.23 -7.32
CA PRO A 7 9.81 -24.42 -6.23
C PRO A 7 10.25 -23.04 -6.72
N ALA A 8 9.95 -22.01 -5.93
CA ALA A 8 10.34 -20.64 -6.25
C ALA A 8 10.67 -19.83 -4.99
N ALA A 9 11.58 -18.88 -5.15
CA ALA A 9 11.93 -17.91 -4.12
C ALA A 9 11.25 -16.57 -4.36
N LEU A 10 10.74 -15.98 -3.28
CA LEU A 10 10.18 -14.63 -3.24
C LEU A 10 10.64 -13.91 -1.97
N ALA A 11 10.61 -12.61 -1.98
CA ALA A 11 10.95 -11.83 -0.79
C ALA A 11 10.31 -10.45 -0.79
N VAL A 12 10.19 -9.86 0.40
CA VAL A 12 10.03 -8.42 0.54
C VAL A 12 11.40 -7.76 0.74
N TRP A 13 11.65 -6.68 -0.04
CA TRP A 13 12.85 -5.85 0.06
C TRP A 13 12.48 -4.43 0.49
N GLY A 14 13.34 -3.83 1.30
CA GLY A 14 13.23 -2.46 1.80
C GLY A 14 14.27 -2.18 2.87
N SER A 15 14.32 -0.96 3.39
CA SER A 15 15.20 -0.59 4.50
C SER A 15 14.55 0.52 5.34
N PRO A 16 14.17 0.24 6.61
CA PRO A 16 14.20 -1.06 7.29
C PRO A 16 13.07 -1.99 6.83
N VAL A 17 13.26 -3.33 6.94
CA VAL A 17 12.26 -4.33 6.54
C VAL A 17 12.00 -5.41 7.60
N ALA A 18 12.75 -5.38 8.71
CA ALA A 18 12.70 -6.41 9.74
C ALA A 18 11.29 -6.65 10.34
N HIS A 19 10.47 -5.62 10.40
CA HIS A 19 9.11 -5.66 10.98
C HIS A 19 8.01 -6.01 9.96
N SER A 20 8.37 -6.32 8.71
CA SER A 20 7.39 -6.67 7.68
C SER A 20 6.65 -7.97 8.06
N ARG A 21 5.32 -7.94 7.96
CA ARG A 21 4.44 -9.11 8.17
C ARG A 21 4.13 -9.86 6.87
N SER A 22 4.74 -9.44 5.74
CA SER A 22 4.50 -10.07 4.44
C SER A 22 4.90 -11.55 4.39
N PRO A 23 6.00 -12.02 5.02
CA PRO A 23 6.33 -13.44 4.98
C PRO A 23 5.27 -14.34 5.59
N GLU A 24 4.66 -13.94 6.71
CA GLU A 24 3.60 -14.69 7.38
C GLU A 24 2.35 -14.78 6.47
N LEU A 25 1.98 -13.66 5.83
CA LEU A 25 0.84 -13.60 4.91
C LEU A 25 1.04 -14.50 3.69
N HIS A 26 2.21 -14.39 3.04
CA HIS A 26 2.52 -15.17 1.84
C HIS A 26 2.66 -16.66 2.14
N ALA A 27 3.29 -17.03 3.27
CA ALA A 27 3.38 -18.42 3.69
C ALA A 27 2.00 -19.06 3.91
N ALA A 28 1.07 -18.33 4.55
CA ALA A 28 -0.31 -18.79 4.72
C ALA A 28 -1.03 -18.98 3.37
N ALA A 29 -0.88 -18.04 2.44
CA ALA A 29 -1.46 -18.15 1.11
C ALA A 29 -0.90 -19.34 0.32
N TYR A 30 0.42 -19.51 0.34
CA TYR A 30 1.08 -20.61 -0.37
C TYR A 30 0.74 -21.97 0.20
N GLY A 31 0.52 -22.06 1.53
CA GLY A 31 0.04 -23.28 2.17
C GLY A 31 -1.35 -23.72 1.69
N VAL A 32 -2.31 -22.77 1.54
CA VAL A 32 -3.64 -23.09 1.00
C VAL A 32 -3.59 -23.46 -0.49
N LEU A 33 -2.71 -22.82 -1.26
CA LEU A 33 -2.56 -23.04 -2.69
C LEU A 33 -1.67 -24.27 -3.04
N ASP A 34 -1.13 -24.96 -2.03
CA ASP A 34 -0.18 -26.07 -2.19
C ASP A 34 1.02 -25.69 -3.10
N LEU A 35 1.54 -24.46 -2.90
CA LEU A 35 2.67 -23.97 -3.66
C LEU A 35 3.99 -24.19 -2.89
N PRO A 36 5.00 -24.87 -3.48
CA PRO A 36 6.30 -25.10 -2.85
C PRO A 36 7.20 -23.85 -2.92
N TRP A 37 6.64 -22.69 -2.57
CA TRP A 37 7.32 -21.39 -2.65
C TRP A 37 7.78 -20.92 -1.29
N SER A 38 8.95 -20.29 -1.23
CA SER A 38 9.46 -19.62 -0.05
C SER A 38 9.32 -18.11 -0.17
N TYR A 39 9.02 -17.46 0.95
CA TYR A 39 8.94 -15.99 1.01
C TYR A 39 9.71 -15.47 2.23
N THR A 40 10.68 -14.59 1.98
CA THR A 40 11.61 -14.10 3.01
C THR A 40 11.62 -12.57 3.11
N ARG A 41 12.39 -12.02 4.06
CA ARG A 41 12.75 -10.60 4.15
C ARG A 41 14.20 -10.43 3.74
N ARG A 42 14.51 -9.37 3.01
CA ARG A 42 15.88 -8.96 2.73
C ARG A 42 16.00 -7.45 2.84
N GLU A 43 16.89 -6.99 3.69
CA GLU A 43 17.18 -5.57 3.77
C GLU A 43 18.02 -5.15 2.57
N VAL A 44 17.50 -4.19 1.81
CA VAL A 44 18.12 -3.61 0.61
C VAL A 44 17.78 -2.13 0.62
N ASP A 45 18.79 -1.29 0.50
CA ASP A 45 18.63 0.16 0.33
C ASP A 45 18.54 0.56 -1.15
N ALA A 46 18.33 1.86 -1.40
CA ALA A 46 18.18 2.37 -2.76
C ALA A 46 19.46 2.26 -3.59
N GLU A 47 20.64 2.31 -2.97
CA GLU A 47 21.94 2.25 -3.66
C GLU A 47 22.27 0.82 -4.09
N GLY A 48 21.97 -0.16 -3.23
CA GLY A 48 22.23 -1.57 -3.47
C GLY A 48 21.20 -2.26 -4.35
N PHE A 49 20.06 -1.62 -4.65
CA PHE A 49 18.90 -2.27 -5.31
C PHE A 49 19.25 -2.88 -6.67
N ASP A 50 19.90 -2.12 -7.56
CA ASP A 50 20.17 -2.57 -8.93
C ASP A 50 21.12 -3.77 -8.95
N ALA A 51 22.18 -3.73 -8.12
CA ALA A 51 23.12 -4.84 -7.98
C ALA A 51 22.45 -6.08 -7.36
N ALA A 52 21.58 -5.87 -6.34
CA ALA A 52 20.85 -6.95 -5.72
C ALA A 52 19.87 -7.61 -6.69
N LEU A 53 19.17 -6.82 -7.52
CA LEU A 53 18.23 -7.31 -8.54
C LEU A 53 18.96 -8.10 -9.64
N ALA A 54 20.07 -7.58 -10.13
CA ALA A 54 20.89 -8.23 -11.15
C ALA A 54 21.54 -9.54 -10.68
N GLY A 55 21.74 -9.69 -9.38
CA GLY A 55 22.30 -10.91 -8.77
C GLY A 55 21.28 -12.03 -8.49
N LEU A 56 20.01 -11.88 -8.86
CA LEU A 56 19.00 -12.92 -8.66
C LEU A 56 19.12 -14.03 -9.70
N GLY A 57 19.05 -15.28 -9.25
CA GLY A 57 19.05 -16.46 -10.10
C GLY A 57 17.66 -16.81 -10.65
N PRO A 58 17.58 -17.85 -11.49
CA PRO A 58 16.33 -18.27 -12.13
C PRO A 58 15.27 -18.83 -11.17
N GLU A 59 15.65 -19.17 -9.94
CA GLU A 59 14.74 -19.60 -8.89
C GLU A 59 13.85 -18.46 -8.36
N TRP A 60 14.21 -17.22 -8.61
CA TRP A 60 13.45 -16.06 -8.14
C TRP A 60 12.26 -15.77 -9.03
N ARG A 61 11.06 -15.83 -8.45
CA ARG A 61 9.80 -15.56 -9.13
C ARG A 61 9.36 -14.12 -9.01
N GLY A 62 9.64 -13.46 -7.87
CA GLY A 62 9.22 -12.10 -7.69
C GLY A 62 9.63 -11.47 -6.36
N LEU A 63 9.39 -10.17 -6.29
CA LEU A 63 9.75 -9.33 -5.15
C LEU A 63 8.57 -8.43 -4.77
N SER A 64 8.32 -8.28 -3.48
CA SER A 64 7.56 -7.16 -2.93
C SER A 64 8.53 -6.07 -2.50
N LEU A 65 8.20 -4.82 -2.79
CA LEU A 65 9.08 -3.68 -2.54
C LEU A 65 8.38 -2.69 -1.60
N THR A 66 9.11 -2.29 -0.55
CA THR A 66 8.68 -1.21 0.32
C THR A 66 9.69 -0.06 0.31
N MET A 67 9.50 0.93 1.17
CA MET A 67 10.42 2.08 1.28
C MET A 67 11.87 1.61 1.47
N PRO A 68 12.86 2.21 0.77
CA PRO A 68 12.76 3.32 -0.20
C PRO A 68 12.73 2.85 -1.67
N LEU A 69 12.34 1.60 -1.98
CA LEU A 69 12.65 0.93 -3.25
C LEU A 69 11.59 1.08 -4.35
N LYS A 70 10.37 1.58 -4.05
CA LYS A 70 9.25 1.56 -5.01
C LYS A 70 9.51 2.34 -6.30
N GLU A 71 10.21 3.47 -6.22
CA GLU A 71 10.60 4.27 -7.39
C GLU A 71 11.73 3.59 -8.19
N ARG A 72 12.69 2.95 -7.49
CA ARG A 72 13.74 2.16 -8.15
C ARG A 72 13.16 0.97 -8.89
N ALA A 73 12.21 0.28 -8.27
CA ALA A 73 11.49 -0.83 -8.90
C ALA A 73 10.66 -0.38 -10.11
N PHE A 74 10.06 0.83 -10.05
CA PHE A 74 9.38 1.43 -11.19
C PHE A 74 10.34 1.65 -12.36
N ALA A 75 11.52 2.19 -12.10
CA ALA A 75 12.55 2.40 -13.14
C ALA A 75 13.08 1.09 -13.72
N ALA A 76 13.24 0.04 -12.89
CA ALA A 76 13.75 -1.27 -13.31
C ALA A 76 12.71 -2.13 -14.06
N ALA A 77 11.42 -1.85 -13.92
CA ALA A 77 10.36 -2.64 -14.54
C ALA A 77 10.30 -2.41 -16.06
N SER A 78 10.39 -3.49 -16.85
CA SER A 78 10.24 -3.47 -18.31
C SER A 78 8.80 -3.25 -18.75
N ARG A 79 7.84 -3.70 -17.94
CA ARG A 79 6.40 -3.50 -18.13
C ARG A 79 5.80 -3.06 -16.81
N ARG A 80 4.80 -2.19 -16.88
CA ARG A 80 4.11 -1.65 -15.70
C ARG A 80 2.60 -1.67 -15.92
N ASP A 81 1.85 -1.86 -14.83
CA ASP A 81 0.40 -1.69 -14.86
C ASP A 81 0.01 -0.20 -14.81
N ARG A 82 -1.25 0.08 -15.07
CA ARG A 82 -1.77 1.46 -15.05
C ARG A 82 -1.58 2.14 -13.69
N ARG A 83 -1.75 1.41 -12.59
CA ARG A 83 -1.61 1.96 -11.23
C ARG A 83 -0.16 2.36 -10.95
N ALA A 84 0.81 1.54 -11.37
CA ALA A 84 2.23 1.88 -11.28
C ALA A 84 2.58 3.11 -12.15
N GLU A 85 2.09 3.17 -13.39
CA GLU A 85 2.32 4.32 -14.30
C GLU A 85 1.72 5.63 -13.76
N LEU A 86 0.57 5.57 -13.10
CA LEU A 86 -0.04 6.74 -12.48
C LEU A 86 0.74 7.23 -11.27
N THR A 87 1.16 6.31 -10.41
CA THR A 87 1.80 6.62 -9.11
C THR A 87 3.31 6.83 -9.19
N GLY A 88 3.96 6.41 -10.30
CA GLY A 88 5.41 6.38 -10.41
C GLY A 88 6.07 5.38 -9.45
N ALA A 89 5.33 4.40 -8.93
CA ALA A 89 5.79 3.48 -7.89
C ALA A 89 5.35 2.04 -8.19
N VAL A 90 6.28 1.11 -8.03
CA VAL A 90 6.05 -0.34 -8.12
C VAL A 90 6.33 -0.94 -6.74
N ASN A 91 5.33 -1.61 -6.15
CA ASN A 91 5.52 -2.35 -4.92
C ASN A 91 5.65 -3.86 -5.13
N THR A 92 5.49 -4.34 -6.37
CA THR A 92 5.55 -5.77 -6.71
C THR A 92 6.19 -5.96 -8.08
N LEU A 93 7.25 -6.76 -8.14
CA LEU A 93 7.91 -7.18 -9.37
C LEU A 93 7.72 -8.68 -9.56
N ARG A 94 7.20 -9.11 -10.71
CA ARG A 94 7.28 -10.49 -11.16
C ARG A 94 8.45 -10.60 -12.12
N LEU A 95 9.33 -11.55 -11.84
CA LEU A 95 10.57 -11.75 -12.59
C LEU A 95 10.32 -12.79 -13.68
N SER A 96 10.85 -12.52 -14.87
CA SER A 96 10.83 -13.42 -16.00
C SER A 96 12.19 -13.35 -16.73
N PRO A 97 12.87 -14.47 -16.94
CA PRO A 97 14.14 -14.48 -17.64
C PRO A 97 14.05 -13.89 -19.04
N ASP A 98 12.94 -14.15 -19.75
CA ASP A 98 12.78 -13.80 -21.18
C ASP A 98 12.18 -12.40 -21.41
N ALA A 99 11.35 -11.91 -20.47
CA ALA A 99 10.57 -10.67 -20.67
C ALA A 99 11.00 -9.52 -19.76
N GLY A 100 11.98 -9.75 -18.89
CA GLY A 100 12.38 -8.79 -17.85
C GLY A 100 11.31 -8.62 -16.73
N PRO A 101 11.59 -7.73 -15.75
CA PRO A 101 10.69 -7.53 -14.62
C PRO A 101 9.37 -6.87 -15.04
N HIS A 102 8.23 -7.46 -14.64
CA HIS A 102 6.92 -6.84 -14.78
C HIS A 102 6.50 -6.26 -13.42
N GLY A 103 6.27 -4.96 -13.37
CA GLY A 103 5.96 -4.20 -12.17
C GLY A 103 4.49 -3.81 -12.06
N VAL A 104 3.93 -3.93 -10.85
CA VAL A 104 2.57 -3.48 -10.54
C VAL A 104 2.55 -2.71 -9.22
N ASN A 105 1.50 -1.90 -9.01
CA ASN A 105 1.25 -1.24 -7.73
C ASN A 105 -0.01 -1.81 -7.08
N THR A 106 0.16 -2.75 -6.15
CA THR A 106 -0.94 -3.37 -5.40
C THR A 106 -1.39 -2.55 -4.20
N ASP A 107 -0.65 -1.51 -3.78
CA ASP A 107 -1.05 -0.62 -2.68
C ASP A 107 -2.38 0.09 -2.97
N VAL A 108 -2.62 0.47 -4.23
CA VAL A 108 -3.87 1.10 -4.65
C VAL A 108 -5.05 0.19 -4.32
N GLY A 109 -5.01 -1.06 -4.77
CA GLY A 109 -6.07 -2.03 -4.48
C GLY A 109 -6.15 -2.39 -2.99
N GLY A 110 -5.01 -2.40 -2.28
CA GLY A 110 -4.95 -2.57 -0.83
C GLY A 110 -5.71 -1.47 -0.10
N LEU A 111 -5.52 -0.21 -0.51
CA LEU A 111 -6.24 0.94 0.04
C LEU A 111 -7.74 0.88 -0.27
N VAL A 112 -8.13 0.54 -1.51
CA VAL A 112 -9.54 0.36 -1.88
C VAL A 112 -10.20 -0.70 -1.02
N GLY A 113 -9.54 -1.85 -0.81
CA GLY A 113 -10.02 -2.92 0.05
C GLY A 113 -10.21 -2.48 1.50
N ALA A 114 -9.20 -1.82 2.09
CA ALA A 114 -9.25 -1.33 3.46
C ALA A 114 -10.33 -0.26 3.66
N LEU A 115 -10.49 0.67 2.72
CA LEU A 115 -11.54 1.69 2.77
C LEU A 115 -12.93 1.08 2.74
N ARG A 116 -13.16 0.07 1.90
CA ARG A 116 -14.43 -0.68 1.87
C ARG A 116 -14.70 -1.41 3.18
N GLU A 117 -13.70 -2.04 3.80
CA GLU A 117 -13.84 -2.65 5.13
C GLU A 117 -14.14 -1.60 6.21
N LEU A 118 -13.58 -0.40 6.11
CA LEU A 118 -13.90 0.73 7.00
C LEU A 118 -15.35 1.23 6.79
N GLY A 119 -16.03 0.76 5.74
CA GLY A 119 -17.38 1.18 5.37
C GLY A 119 -17.39 2.44 4.50
N VAL A 120 -16.28 2.77 3.88
CA VAL A 120 -16.11 3.92 2.98
C VAL A 120 -15.98 3.39 1.56
N SER A 121 -17.05 3.47 0.76
CA SER A 121 -17.10 2.91 -0.59
C SER A 121 -17.14 3.95 -1.71
N ALA A 122 -17.59 5.18 -1.42
CA ALA A 122 -17.69 6.28 -2.38
C ALA A 122 -17.59 7.62 -1.63
N PRO A 123 -16.43 7.99 -1.09
CA PRO A 123 -16.27 9.27 -0.40
C PRO A 123 -16.24 10.41 -1.42
N ASP A 124 -16.99 11.48 -1.19
CA ASP A 124 -17.00 12.67 -2.03
C ASP A 124 -15.78 13.55 -1.77
N VAL A 125 -15.49 13.77 -0.48
CA VAL A 125 -14.33 14.54 0.01
C VAL A 125 -13.47 13.66 0.90
N ALA A 126 -12.18 13.58 0.60
CA ALA A 126 -11.22 12.90 1.46
C ALA A 126 -10.13 13.86 1.95
N ARG A 127 -9.56 13.54 3.12
CA ARG A 127 -8.36 14.20 3.64
C ARG A 127 -7.19 13.23 3.60
N LEU A 128 -6.03 13.70 3.17
CA LEU A 128 -4.81 12.91 3.12
C LEU A 128 -3.73 13.59 3.95
N ILE A 129 -3.14 12.87 4.91
CA ILE A 129 -2.03 13.35 5.73
C ILE A 129 -0.75 12.67 5.26
N GLY A 130 0.17 13.46 4.70
CA GLY A 130 1.42 12.98 4.10
C GLY A 130 1.46 13.15 2.58
N ALA A 131 2.66 13.10 2.01
CA ALA A 131 2.90 13.33 0.57
C ALA A 131 4.06 12.44 0.04
N GLY A 132 4.11 11.17 0.43
CA GLY A 132 5.07 10.17 -0.04
C GLY A 132 4.47 9.22 -1.09
N ALA A 133 5.18 8.16 -1.44
CA ALA A 133 4.75 7.16 -2.44
C ALA A 133 3.37 6.53 -2.09
N THR A 134 3.09 6.27 -0.81
CA THR A 134 1.78 5.76 -0.38
C THR A 134 0.68 6.81 -0.55
N ALA A 135 1.01 8.11 -0.45
CA ALA A 135 0.06 9.19 -0.72
C ALA A 135 -0.37 9.22 -2.20
N SER A 136 0.55 8.99 -3.14
CA SER A 136 0.21 8.84 -4.56
C SER A 136 -0.75 7.66 -4.78
N SER A 137 -0.48 6.51 -4.13
CA SER A 137 -1.39 5.36 -4.18
C SER A 137 -2.77 5.67 -3.58
N ALA A 138 -2.82 6.49 -2.51
CA ALA A 138 -4.09 6.92 -1.89
C ALA A 138 -4.92 7.82 -2.81
N ILE A 139 -4.29 8.76 -3.53
CA ILE A 139 -4.97 9.60 -4.53
C ILE A 139 -5.60 8.73 -5.64
N VAL A 140 -4.84 7.75 -6.17
CA VAL A 140 -5.37 6.84 -7.20
C VAL A 140 -6.51 5.99 -6.65
N ALA A 141 -6.36 5.42 -5.43
CA ALA A 141 -7.40 4.61 -4.79
C ALA A 141 -8.70 5.41 -4.55
N LEU A 142 -8.58 6.65 -4.08
CA LEU A 142 -9.71 7.55 -3.90
C LEU A 142 -10.37 7.90 -5.24
N GLY A 143 -9.58 8.16 -6.30
CA GLY A 143 -10.11 8.36 -7.65
C GLY A 143 -10.87 7.14 -8.18
N GLU A 144 -10.38 5.90 -7.95
CA GLU A 144 -11.09 4.66 -8.30
C GLU A 144 -12.40 4.49 -7.52
N LEU A 145 -12.53 5.08 -6.32
CA LEU A 145 -13.76 5.10 -5.52
C LEU A 145 -14.70 6.26 -5.89
N GLY A 146 -14.31 7.12 -6.84
CA GLY A 146 -15.13 8.23 -7.33
C GLY A 146 -15.02 9.51 -6.49
N THR A 147 -14.01 9.64 -5.63
CA THR A 147 -13.74 10.86 -4.85
C THR A 147 -13.49 12.03 -5.80
N ARG A 148 -14.15 13.14 -5.56
CA ARG A 148 -13.99 14.34 -6.39
C ARG A 148 -12.92 15.28 -5.87
N ARG A 149 -12.77 15.36 -4.54
CA ARG A 149 -11.84 16.28 -3.88
C ARG A 149 -11.00 15.58 -2.83
N VAL A 150 -9.69 15.87 -2.81
CA VAL A 150 -8.76 15.42 -1.78
C VAL A 150 -7.98 16.60 -1.21
N ASP A 151 -8.17 16.87 0.08
CA ASP A 151 -7.42 17.88 0.83
C ASP A 151 -6.12 17.23 1.37
N VAL A 152 -4.97 17.61 0.81
CA VAL A 152 -3.68 17.02 1.18
C VAL A 152 -2.95 17.90 2.18
N CYS A 153 -2.68 17.37 3.38
CA CYS A 153 -1.95 18.03 4.44
C CYS A 153 -0.50 17.53 4.55
N ALA A 154 0.48 18.39 4.36
CA ALA A 154 1.90 18.04 4.50
C ALA A 154 2.72 19.16 5.14
N ARG A 155 3.87 18.79 5.74
CA ARG A 155 4.81 19.76 6.33
C ARG A 155 5.41 20.72 5.29
N ARG A 156 5.63 20.23 4.08
CA ARG A 156 6.19 21.00 2.96
C ARG A 156 5.20 20.99 1.80
N LEU A 157 4.63 22.13 1.50
CA LEU A 157 3.65 22.26 0.40
C LEU A 157 4.23 21.85 -0.95
N VAL A 158 5.52 22.08 -1.19
CA VAL A 158 6.20 21.68 -2.43
C VAL A 158 6.15 20.16 -2.67
N SER A 159 6.08 19.35 -1.61
CA SER A 159 5.95 17.89 -1.76
C SER A 159 4.57 17.45 -2.23
N ILE A 160 3.57 18.34 -2.23
CA ILE A 160 2.21 18.03 -2.69
C ILE A 160 2.07 18.28 -4.21
N ALA A 161 2.93 19.09 -4.82
CA ALA A 161 2.80 19.42 -6.25
C ALA A 161 2.69 18.17 -7.16
N PRO A 162 3.47 17.09 -7.00
CA PRO A 162 3.29 15.88 -7.80
C PRO A 162 1.93 15.19 -7.60
N LEU A 163 1.30 15.38 -6.42
CA LEU A 163 -0.03 14.83 -6.14
C LEU A 163 -1.12 15.65 -6.81
N VAL A 164 -0.95 16.97 -6.94
CA VAL A 164 -1.84 17.85 -7.72
C VAL A 164 -1.80 17.43 -9.19
N ASP A 165 -0.59 17.33 -9.77
CA ASP A 165 -0.42 16.88 -11.16
C ASP A 165 -1.03 15.47 -11.39
N LEU A 166 -0.92 14.57 -10.40
CA LEU A 166 -1.57 13.26 -10.46
C LEU A 166 -3.09 13.38 -10.43
N GLY A 167 -3.63 14.22 -9.54
CA GLY A 167 -5.07 14.50 -9.44
C GLY A 167 -5.64 14.99 -10.77
N ASP A 168 -4.99 15.95 -11.41
CA ASP A 168 -5.39 16.50 -12.72
C ASP A 168 -5.45 15.40 -13.79
N ARG A 169 -4.50 14.47 -13.79
CA ARG A 169 -4.46 13.34 -14.75
C ARG A 169 -5.59 12.35 -14.59
N ILE A 170 -6.19 12.24 -13.41
CA ILE A 170 -7.24 11.26 -13.10
C ILE A 170 -8.59 11.89 -12.75
N GLY A 171 -8.71 13.23 -12.84
CA GLY A 171 -9.95 13.96 -12.58
C GLY A 171 -10.32 14.10 -11.10
N VAL A 172 -9.32 14.13 -10.21
CA VAL A 172 -9.47 14.37 -8.77
C VAL A 172 -8.92 15.74 -8.43
N ASP A 173 -9.74 16.59 -7.80
CA ASP A 173 -9.34 17.94 -7.39
C ASP A 173 -8.51 17.87 -6.10
N VAL A 174 -7.20 18.12 -6.19
CA VAL A 174 -6.26 18.00 -5.07
C VAL A 174 -5.90 19.37 -4.53
N HIS A 175 -6.28 19.63 -3.27
CA HIS A 175 -6.02 20.89 -2.59
C HIS A 175 -4.88 20.77 -1.57
N PRO A 176 -3.79 21.54 -1.71
CA PRO A 176 -2.67 21.53 -0.79
C PRO A 176 -2.94 22.37 0.46
N TYR A 177 -2.65 21.81 1.66
CA TYR A 177 -2.73 22.50 2.94
C TYR A 177 -1.46 22.31 3.77
N PRO A 178 -0.99 23.34 4.48
CA PRO A 178 0.01 23.14 5.51
C PRO A 178 -0.52 22.22 6.60
N LEU A 179 0.30 21.29 7.09
CA LEU A 179 -0.13 20.34 8.12
C LEU A 179 -0.63 21.03 9.40
N GLY A 180 -0.13 22.24 9.71
CA GLY A 180 -0.58 23.04 10.86
C GLY A 180 -1.86 23.87 10.62
N THR A 181 -2.42 23.85 9.41
CA THR A 181 -3.63 24.62 9.07
C THR A 181 -4.51 23.70 8.22
N PRO A 182 -5.20 22.74 8.85
CA PRO A 182 -6.06 21.81 8.12
C PRO A 182 -7.26 22.56 7.52
N PRO A 183 -7.87 21.99 6.46
CA PRO A 183 -9.05 22.56 5.86
C PRO A 183 -10.21 22.58 6.85
N HIS A 184 -11.04 23.62 6.79
CA HIS A 184 -12.26 23.72 7.59
C HIS A 184 -13.41 22.83 7.08
N ALA A 185 -13.33 22.37 5.84
CA ALA A 185 -14.34 21.50 5.26
C ALA A 185 -14.30 20.11 5.89
N ALA A 186 -15.48 19.55 6.16
CA ALA A 186 -15.59 18.15 6.60
C ALA A 186 -15.15 17.20 5.49
N ALA A 187 -14.47 16.12 5.88
CA ALA A 187 -14.14 15.01 5.01
C ALA A 187 -14.94 13.76 5.40
N ASP A 188 -15.27 12.92 4.44
CA ASP A 188 -15.92 11.62 4.68
C ASP A 188 -14.92 10.63 5.29
N VAL A 189 -13.66 10.75 4.90
CA VAL A 189 -12.55 9.92 5.37
C VAL A 189 -11.24 10.70 5.41
N THR A 190 -10.42 10.40 6.41
CA THR A 190 -9.01 10.80 6.47
C THR A 190 -8.12 9.58 6.30
N ILE A 191 -7.11 9.69 5.42
CA ILE A 191 -6.06 8.66 5.27
C ILE A 191 -4.76 9.28 5.76
N SER A 192 -4.15 8.66 6.79
CA SER A 192 -2.79 9.03 7.22
C SER A 192 -1.78 8.11 6.54
N THR A 193 -0.82 8.70 5.83
CA THR A 193 0.31 7.98 5.20
C THR A 193 1.64 8.31 5.90
N LEU A 194 1.57 8.75 7.14
CA LEU A 194 2.74 9.03 7.95
C LEU A 194 3.42 7.71 8.37
N PRO A 195 4.76 7.70 8.49
CA PRO A 195 5.47 6.55 9.05
C PRO A 195 5.00 6.22 10.47
N GLY A 196 4.96 4.92 10.80
CA GLY A 196 4.64 4.47 12.16
C GLY A 196 5.57 5.12 13.19
N GLY A 197 5.02 5.46 14.36
CA GLY A 197 5.75 6.16 15.41
C GLY A 197 5.99 7.65 15.17
N THR A 198 5.40 8.24 14.12
CA THR A 198 5.49 9.69 13.89
C THR A 198 4.85 10.44 15.06
N VAL A 199 5.63 11.32 15.70
CA VAL A 199 5.14 12.19 16.78
C VAL A 199 4.64 13.50 16.18
N LEU A 200 3.39 13.82 16.45
CA LEU A 200 2.76 15.09 16.10
C LEU A 200 2.42 15.86 17.39
N ALA A 201 2.46 17.21 17.31
CA ALA A 201 2.02 18.05 18.43
C ALA A 201 0.52 17.80 18.73
N PRO A 202 0.10 17.74 20.01
CA PRO A 202 -1.29 17.44 20.38
C PRO A 202 -2.31 18.37 19.71
N GLU A 203 -1.99 19.66 19.61
CA GLU A 203 -2.85 20.67 18.99
C GLU A 203 -3.06 20.39 17.50
N LEU A 204 -2.02 19.89 16.83
CA LEU A 204 -2.08 19.48 15.43
C LEU A 204 -2.93 18.23 15.25
N VAL A 205 -2.73 17.22 16.12
CA VAL A 205 -3.56 16.00 16.13
C VAL A 205 -5.03 16.37 16.30
N ALA A 206 -5.38 17.22 17.28
CA ALA A 206 -6.74 17.67 17.49
C ALA A 206 -7.32 18.40 16.28
N SER A 207 -6.53 19.29 15.67
CA SER A 207 -7.00 20.10 14.52
C SER A 207 -7.24 19.28 13.25
N VAL A 208 -6.44 18.24 12.98
CA VAL A 208 -6.67 17.37 11.83
C VAL A 208 -7.74 16.30 12.08
N ALA A 209 -8.03 15.99 13.36
CA ALA A 209 -9.12 15.10 13.73
C ALA A 209 -10.49 15.79 13.61
N ASP A 210 -10.54 17.09 13.79
CA ASP A 210 -11.78 17.86 13.68
C ASP A 210 -12.33 17.75 12.24
N ALA A 211 -13.60 17.36 12.14
CA ALA A 211 -14.29 17.17 10.87
C ALA A 211 -13.58 16.19 9.88
N GLY A 212 -12.74 15.29 10.38
CA GLY A 212 -11.92 14.36 9.57
C GLY A 212 -12.63 13.10 9.08
N GLY A 213 -13.89 12.86 9.45
CA GLY A 213 -14.62 11.64 9.09
C GLY A 213 -14.05 10.38 9.73
N SER A 214 -14.10 9.24 9.05
CA SER A 214 -13.43 8.01 9.49
C SER A 214 -11.92 8.10 9.25
N LEU A 215 -11.09 7.40 10.04
CA LEU A 215 -9.63 7.36 9.86
C LEU A 215 -9.16 5.99 9.36
N LEU A 216 -8.42 5.98 8.27
CA LEU A 216 -7.51 4.90 7.90
C LEU A 216 -6.06 5.39 8.13
N ASP A 217 -5.40 4.87 9.15
CA ASP A 217 -3.97 5.13 9.34
C ASP A 217 -3.17 3.96 8.77
N VAL A 218 -2.36 4.20 7.72
CA VAL A 218 -1.58 3.13 7.06
C VAL A 218 -0.51 2.54 7.97
N ALA A 219 -0.18 3.21 9.08
CA ALA A 219 0.65 2.64 10.11
C ALA A 219 -0.12 1.56 10.89
N TYR A 220 0.58 0.50 11.25
CA TYR A 220 0.05 -0.61 12.06
C TYR A 220 0.96 -0.96 13.25
N SER A 221 2.12 -0.32 13.36
CA SER A 221 3.05 -0.52 14.48
C SER A 221 3.91 0.75 14.66
N PRO A 222 4.00 1.29 15.91
CA PRO A 222 3.17 0.93 17.07
C PRO A 222 1.70 1.30 16.87
N TRP A 223 0.80 0.55 17.52
CA TRP A 223 -0.64 0.79 17.44
C TRP A 223 -1.27 0.75 18.86
N PRO A 224 -2.25 1.63 19.20
CA PRO A 224 -2.75 2.71 18.36
C PRO A 224 -1.73 3.84 18.16
N SER A 225 -1.84 4.57 17.03
CA SER A 225 -1.11 5.82 16.81
C SER A 225 -1.77 6.99 17.56
N ALA A 226 -1.06 8.09 17.75
CA ALA A 226 -1.64 9.31 18.35
C ALA A 226 -2.85 9.83 17.56
N LEU A 227 -2.83 9.69 16.22
CA LEU A 227 -3.99 10.01 15.37
C LEU A 227 -5.16 9.07 15.67
N ALA A 228 -4.91 7.77 15.75
CA ALA A 228 -5.94 6.77 16.04
C ALA A 228 -6.61 7.01 17.40
N GLU A 229 -5.84 7.36 18.41
CA GLU A 229 -6.37 7.71 19.75
C GLU A 229 -7.29 8.94 19.70
N ALA A 230 -6.85 10.01 19.01
CA ALA A 230 -7.63 11.24 18.90
C ALA A 230 -8.97 11.01 18.17
N TRP A 231 -8.95 10.27 17.05
CA TRP A 231 -10.17 9.92 16.32
C TRP A 231 -11.11 9.05 17.15
N SER A 232 -10.58 8.04 17.85
CA SER A 232 -11.38 7.17 18.72
C SER A 232 -12.04 7.95 19.85
N THR A 233 -11.34 8.91 20.44
CA THR A 233 -11.88 9.80 21.50
C THR A 233 -13.04 10.66 20.96
N GLY A 234 -12.96 11.08 19.69
CA GLY A 234 -14.04 11.79 19.00
C GLY A 234 -15.22 10.91 18.55
N GLY A 235 -15.18 9.58 18.84
CA GLY A 235 -16.24 8.64 18.47
C GLY A 235 -16.28 8.26 16.98
N ALA A 236 -15.29 8.65 16.20
CA ALA A 236 -15.17 8.28 14.80
C ALA A 236 -14.62 6.86 14.61
N ARG A 237 -14.92 6.24 13.46
CA ARG A 237 -14.37 4.92 13.11
C ARG A 237 -12.88 5.05 12.77
N VAL A 238 -12.09 4.12 13.27
CA VAL A 238 -10.63 4.09 13.09
C VAL A 238 -10.20 2.71 12.63
N MET A 239 -9.30 2.67 11.66
CA MET A 239 -8.71 1.45 11.13
C MET A 239 -7.19 1.60 10.99
N SER A 240 -6.45 0.58 11.39
CA SER A 240 -4.99 0.49 11.17
C SER A 240 -4.67 0.08 9.74
N GLY A 241 -3.39 0.11 9.37
CA GLY A 241 -2.91 -0.34 8.07
C GLY A 241 -2.94 -1.86 7.83
N LEU A 242 -3.33 -2.69 8.83
CA LEU A 242 -3.34 -4.15 8.67
C LEU A 242 -4.29 -4.63 7.56
N PRO A 243 -5.54 -4.14 7.42
CA PRO A 243 -6.38 -4.50 6.29
C PRO A 243 -5.78 -4.08 4.93
N MET A 244 -5.16 -2.89 4.83
CA MET A 244 -4.44 -2.50 3.61
C MET A 244 -3.32 -3.48 3.29
N LEU A 245 -2.52 -3.87 4.29
CA LEU A 245 -1.44 -4.85 4.14
C LEU A 245 -1.98 -6.19 3.65
N LEU A 246 -3.11 -6.66 4.18
CA LEU A 246 -3.75 -7.91 3.79
C LEU A 246 -4.22 -7.87 2.33
N HIS A 247 -5.00 -6.86 1.96
CA HIS A 247 -5.55 -6.74 0.60
C HIS A 247 -4.48 -6.58 -0.45
N GLN A 248 -3.45 -5.75 -0.22
CA GLN A 248 -2.35 -5.60 -1.18
C GLN A 248 -1.54 -6.90 -1.32
N ALA A 249 -1.37 -7.68 -0.23
CA ALA A 249 -0.66 -8.95 -0.28
C ALA A 249 -1.45 -10.02 -1.05
N LEU A 250 -2.78 -10.06 -0.94
CA LEU A 250 -3.60 -10.93 -1.78
C LEU A 250 -3.39 -10.63 -3.27
N LEU A 251 -3.39 -9.35 -3.66
CA LEU A 251 -3.12 -8.95 -5.05
C LEU A 251 -1.70 -9.33 -5.50
N GLN A 252 -0.72 -9.27 -4.59
CA GLN A 252 0.64 -9.75 -4.87
C GLN A 252 0.65 -11.26 -5.14
N VAL A 253 -0.07 -12.06 -4.33
CA VAL A 253 -0.19 -13.51 -4.55
C VAL A 253 -0.84 -13.80 -5.91
N ARG A 254 -1.94 -13.13 -6.25
CA ARG A 254 -2.56 -13.23 -7.59
C ARG A 254 -1.53 -12.99 -8.70
N PHE A 255 -0.79 -11.89 -8.59
CA PHE A 255 0.19 -11.50 -9.59
C PHE A 255 1.37 -12.47 -9.66
N PHE A 256 1.89 -12.97 -8.55
CA PHE A 256 2.94 -13.96 -8.56
C PHE A 256 2.49 -15.30 -9.15
N VAL A 257 1.24 -15.70 -8.92
CA VAL A 257 0.68 -16.95 -9.46
C VAL A 257 0.40 -16.83 -10.96
N SER A 258 -0.42 -15.87 -11.34
CA SER A 258 -0.99 -15.76 -12.70
C SER A 258 -0.27 -14.76 -13.63
N GLY A 259 0.38 -13.74 -13.04
CA GLY A 259 0.88 -12.56 -13.78
C GLY A 259 -0.17 -11.48 -14.00
N ASP A 260 -1.36 -11.62 -13.38
CA ASP A 260 -2.47 -10.69 -13.46
C ASP A 260 -3.05 -10.44 -12.05
N VAL A 261 -3.14 -9.18 -11.63
CA VAL A 261 -3.69 -8.80 -10.32
C VAL A 261 -5.21 -8.97 -10.25
N GLU A 262 -5.90 -9.01 -11.39
CA GLU A 262 -7.35 -9.16 -11.46
C GLU A 262 -7.79 -10.64 -11.53
N ALA A 263 -6.86 -11.56 -11.85
CA ALA A 263 -7.16 -12.99 -11.91
C ALA A 263 -7.33 -13.58 -10.50
N SER A 264 -8.55 -14.02 -10.17
CA SER A 264 -8.82 -14.67 -8.89
C SER A 264 -8.02 -15.96 -8.71
N LEU A 265 -7.63 -16.24 -7.46
CA LEU A 265 -6.95 -17.48 -7.08
C LEU A 265 -7.95 -18.64 -6.97
N PRO A 266 -7.51 -19.89 -7.14
CA PRO A 266 -8.28 -21.04 -6.70
C PRO A 266 -8.60 -20.90 -5.21
N ASP A 267 -9.85 -21.14 -4.83
CA ASP A 267 -10.35 -21.02 -3.44
C ASP A 267 -9.88 -19.74 -2.73
N GLU A 268 -9.97 -18.61 -3.41
CA GLU A 268 -9.46 -17.33 -2.91
C GLU A 268 -10.02 -16.91 -1.56
N HIS A 269 -11.25 -17.33 -1.27
CA HIS A 269 -11.86 -17.07 0.04
C HIS A 269 -11.06 -17.78 1.16
N ALA A 270 -10.68 -19.03 0.97
CA ALA A 270 -9.85 -19.76 1.94
C ALA A 270 -8.45 -19.17 2.04
N VAL A 271 -7.85 -18.77 0.90
CA VAL A 271 -6.56 -18.05 0.88
C VAL A 271 -6.62 -16.79 1.71
N PHE A 272 -7.63 -15.94 1.47
CA PHE A 272 -7.81 -14.67 2.19
C PHE A 272 -8.05 -14.88 3.68
N ALA A 273 -8.86 -15.88 4.05
CA ALA A 273 -9.13 -16.24 5.45
C ALA A 273 -7.84 -16.70 6.17
N ALA A 274 -7.04 -17.57 5.53
CA ALA A 274 -5.77 -18.02 6.10
C ALA A 274 -4.76 -16.88 6.27
N MET A 275 -4.66 -15.97 5.28
CA MET A 275 -3.83 -14.79 5.38
C MET A 275 -4.28 -13.86 6.52
N ARG A 276 -5.59 -13.66 6.68
CA ARG A 276 -6.16 -12.84 7.76
C ARG A 276 -5.86 -13.44 9.13
N SER A 277 -6.04 -14.75 9.30
CA SER A 277 -5.72 -15.46 10.55
C SER A 277 -4.22 -15.34 10.90
N ALA A 278 -3.33 -15.54 9.93
CA ALA A 278 -1.90 -15.37 10.13
C ALA A 278 -1.51 -13.93 10.54
N LEU A 279 -2.27 -12.92 10.09
CA LEU A 279 -2.02 -11.52 10.42
C LEU A 279 -2.51 -11.15 11.82
N MET A 280 -3.67 -11.68 12.23
CA MET A 280 -4.31 -11.35 13.51
C MET A 280 -3.79 -12.19 14.68
N GLY A 281 -3.13 -13.33 14.40
CA GLY A 281 -2.57 -14.21 15.43
C GLY A 281 -3.61 -15.10 16.11
N ASP A 282 -4.70 -15.42 15.40
CA ASP A 282 -5.78 -16.32 15.84
C ASP A 282 -5.50 -17.78 15.45
#